data_006b4b01379612b427a56d7ee0082530
#
_entry.id   006b4b01379612b427a56d7ee0082530
#
_cell.length_a   1.000
_cell.length_b   1.000
_cell.length_c   1.000
_cell.angle_alpha   90.00
_cell.angle_beta   90.00
_cell.angle_gamma   90.00
#
_symmetry.space_group_name_H-M   'P 1'
#
loop_
_entity.id
_entity.type
_entity.pdbx_description
1 polymer ?
#
loop_
_entity_poly.entity_id
_entity_poly.type
_entity_poly.pdbx_seq_one_letter_code
_entity_poly.pdbx_strand_id
1 'polypeptide(L)'
;LRADCIATSGYFIVETMGRKAGWLSYGVAIAGEANMVLSPEDVHGDLAIEEKCVDPITGKETIERRLSVTALVDRIVDLMLEREHREQYYGTVVLAEGLSELLPQNALLGMPRDEHGHIRLSAFDLAKMVSDRVQTRYEERTGRRKKLRHIQLGYESRCAPPHAFDVMLASQLGIGAFRALVEEQLDGHMVSVSGQLDLHYVEFSKLINPQTLLTDVRYIETGSDFHRLARFLETRTGRRFGWSPGLRLEPETEKPPE
;
A
#
# COMPACT_ATOMS: atom_id res chain seq x y z
N LEU A 1 3.97 4.25 17.91
CA LEU A 1 3.15 3.04 17.84
C LEU A 1 3.95 1.79 18.18
N ARG A 2 5.14 1.57 17.56
CA ARG A 2 5.96 0.36 17.82
C ARG A 2 6.33 0.22 19.30
N ALA A 3 6.85 1.28 19.92
CA ALA A 3 7.17 1.27 21.36
C ALA A 3 5.94 0.96 22.24
N ASP A 4 4.78 1.48 21.88
CA ASP A 4 3.52 1.22 22.57
C ASP A 4 3.04 -0.24 22.37
N CYS A 5 3.22 -0.80 21.16
CA CYS A 5 2.97 -2.22 20.91
C CYS A 5 3.81 -3.12 21.83
N ILE A 6 5.10 -2.82 21.94
CA ILE A 6 6.05 -3.58 22.78
C ILE A 6 5.63 -3.47 24.25
N ALA A 7 5.43 -2.24 24.74
CA ALA A 7 5.11 -1.98 26.15
C ALA A 7 3.78 -2.61 26.58
N THR A 8 2.80 -2.71 25.66
CA THR A 8 1.44 -3.21 25.97
C THR A 8 1.20 -4.64 25.49
N SER A 9 2.19 -5.29 24.90
CA SER A 9 2.05 -6.61 24.25
C SER A 9 0.82 -6.67 23.34
N GLY A 10 0.61 -5.60 22.55
CA GLY A 10 -0.56 -5.39 21.72
C GLY A 10 -0.26 -5.30 20.24
N TYR A 11 -1.31 -5.31 19.43
CA TYR A 11 -1.24 -5.10 17.99
C TYR A 11 -1.95 -3.81 17.59
N PHE A 12 -1.37 -3.13 16.59
CA PHE A 12 -2.02 -2.00 15.92
C PHE A 12 -2.32 -2.35 14.47
N ILE A 13 -3.55 -2.07 14.06
CA ILE A 13 -3.95 -1.96 12.65
C ILE A 13 -3.90 -0.48 12.31
N VAL A 14 -3.02 -0.13 11.40
CA VAL A 14 -2.72 1.26 11.04
C VAL A 14 -3.20 1.50 9.62
N GLU A 15 -4.17 2.38 9.45
CA GLU A 15 -4.60 2.84 8.14
C GLU A 15 -3.80 4.09 7.77
N THR A 16 -3.29 4.13 6.53
CA THR A 16 -2.56 5.28 6.02
C THR A 16 -3.22 5.83 4.78
N MET A 17 -3.05 7.13 4.55
CA MET A 17 -3.51 7.78 3.34
C MET A 17 -2.88 7.12 2.10
N GLY A 18 -3.60 7.12 0.99
CA GLY A 18 -3.14 6.56 -0.29
C GLY A 18 -4.27 5.88 -1.04
N ARG A 19 -5.09 6.69 -1.74
CA ARG A 19 -6.33 6.25 -2.38
C ARG A 19 -6.13 5.17 -3.44
N LYS A 20 -5.18 5.38 -4.37
CA LYS A 20 -5.01 4.50 -5.53
C LYS A 20 -3.75 3.65 -5.47
N ALA A 21 -2.70 4.15 -4.83
CA ALA A 21 -1.40 3.50 -4.77
C ALA A 21 -0.83 3.48 -3.35
N GLY A 22 -0.11 2.44 -3.03
CA GLY A 22 0.37 2.15 -1.68
C GLY A 22 1.69 2.80 -1.29
N TRP A 23 2.23 3.75 -2.06
CA TRP A 23 3.56 4.34 -1.82
C TRP A 23 3.77 4.83 -0.39
N LEU A 24 2.79 5.57 0.16
CA LEU A 24 2.88 6.08 1.52
C LEU A 24 2.79 4.95 2.56
N SER A 25 1.89 3.99 2.34
CA SER A 25 1.72 2.83 3.22
C SER A 25 2.99 2.00 3.31
N TYR A 26 3.62 1.74 2.17
CA TYR A 26 4.91 1.04 2.11
C TYR A 26 6.03 1.84 2.77
N GLY A 27 6.11 3.15 2.51
CA GLY A 27 7.08 4.03 3.17
C GLY A 27 6.92 4.04 4.68
N VAL A 28 5.70 4.17 5.18
CA VAL A 28 5.39 4.11 6.63
C VAL A 28 5.73 2.75 7.20
N ALA A 29 5.41 1.67 6.49
CA ALA A 29 5.70 0.31 6.96
C ALA A 29 7.19 0.01 7.03
N ILE A 30 7.96 0.39 6.02
CA ILE A 30 9.41 0.19 5.97
C ILE A 30 10.09 1.03 7.05
N ALA A 31 9.76 2.33 7.13
CA ALA A 31 10.37 3.23 8.10
C ALA A 31 9.95 2.93 9.55
N GLY A 32 8.71 2.48 9.74
CA GLY A 32 8.15 2.13 11.06
C GLY A 32 8.40 0.68 11.49
N GLU A 33 9.13 -0.10 10.70
CA GLU A 33 9.37 -1.53 10.93
C GLU A 33 8.07 -2.32 11.19
N ALA A 34 7.05 -2.08 10.35
CA ALA A 34 5.79 -2.78 10.44
C ALA A 34 5.97 -4.28 10.10
N ASN A 35 5.12 -5.11 10.66
CA ASN A 35 5.19 -6.55 10.50
C ASN A 35 4.45 -7.06 9.27
N MET A 36 3.59 -6.21 8.69
CA MET A 36 2.88 -6.44 7.44
C MET A 36 2.45 -5.10 6.84
N VAL A 37 2.46 -4.98 5.52
CA VAL A 37 1.81 -3.90 4.78
C VAL A 37 0.97 -4.46 3.64
N LEU A 38 -0.18 -3.85 3.42
CA LEU A 38 -1.07 -4.18 2.30
C LEU A 38 -1.62 -2.90 1.66
N SER A 39 -1.63 -2.92 0.34
CA SER A 39 -2.11 -1.83 -0.52
C SER A 39 -2.98 -2.39 -1.65
N PRO A 40 -3.65 -1.55 -2.44
CA PRO A 40 -4.43 -2.00 -3.59
C PRO A 40 -3.66 -2.90 -4.56
N GLU A 41 -2.35 -2.67 -4.73
CA GLU A 41 -1.49 -3.46 -5.61
C GLU A 41 -1.33 -4.91 -5.14
N ASP A 42 -1.49 -5.15 -3.83
CA ASP A 42 -1.36 -6.49 -3.24
C ASP A 42 -2.63 -7.35 -3.36
N VAL A 43 -3.73 -6.77 -3.84
CA VAL A 43 -5.00 -7.47 -3.97
C VAL A 43 -4.98 -8.38 -5.20
N HIS A 44 -4.32 -9.51 -5.06
CA HIS A 44 -4.23 -10.56 -6.07
C HIS A 44 -4.13 -11.95 -5.40
N GLY A 45 -4.25 -13.04 -6.17
CA GLY A 45 -4.23 -14.41 -5.64
C GLY A 45 -5.29 -14.60 -4.56
N ASP A 46 -4.91 -15.13 -3.40
CA ASP A 46 -5.83 -15.42 -2.29
C ASP A 46 -6.53 -14.19 -1.70
N LEU A 47 -5.92 -12.99 -1.88
CA LEU A 47 -6.51 -11.73 -1.41
C LEU A 47 -7.57 -11.17 -2.36
N ALA A 48 -7.71 -11.70 -3.55
CA ALA A 48 -8.66 -11.24 -4.55
C ALA A 48 -9.85 -12.18 -4.66
N ILE A 49 -11.04 -11.58 -4.83
CA ILE A 49 -12.25 -12.25 -5.29
C ILE A 49 -12.77 -11.53 -6.52
N GLU A 50 -13.42 -12.26 -7.42
CA GLU A 50 -14.15 -11.69 -8.54
C GLU A 50 -15.62 -11.48 -8.13
N GLU A 51 -16.12 -10.27 -8.29
CA GLU A 51 -17.50 -9.91 -7.99
C GLU A 51 -18.17 -9.31 -9.23
N LYS A 52 -19.39 -9.75 -9.50
CA LYS A 52 -20.23 -9.10 -10.52
C LYS A 52 -20.75 -7.78 -9.95
N CYS A 53 -20.33 -6.71 -10.56
CA CYS A 53 -20.75 -5.35 -10.21
C CYS A 53 -21.67 -4.81 -11.29
N VAL A 54 -22.72 -4.11 -10.87
CA VAL A 54 -23.62 -3.39 -11.78
C VAL A 54 -23.33 -1.91 -11.62
N ASP A 55 -22.93 -1.26 -12.70
CA ASP A 55 -22.77 0.19 -12.73
C ASP A 55 -24.12 0.86 -12.45
N PRO A 56 -24.24 1.66 -11.39
CA PRO A 56 -25.54 2.25 -11.01
C PRO A 56 -26.05 3.30 -11.99
N ILE A 57 -25.21 3.82 -12.88
CA ILE A 57 -25.57 4.83 -13.86
C ILE A 57 -25.94 4.20 -15.20
N THR A 58 -25.11 3.26 -15.67
CA THR A 58 -25.26 2.67 -17.01
C THR A 58 -26.00 1.34 -17.00
N GLY A 59 -26.18 0.70 -15.82
CA GLY A 59 -26.76 -0.63 -15.69
C GLY A 59 -25.88 -1.76 -16.27
N LYS A 60 -24.64 -1.44 -16.69
CA LYS A 60 -23.75 -2.41 -17.30
C LYS A 60 -23.15 -3.33 -16.23
N GLU A 61 -23.26 -4.63 -16.46
CA GLU A 61 -22.57 -5.63 -15.63
C GLU A 61 -21.09 -5.70 -15.99
N THR A 62 -20.25 -5.65 -14.98
CA THR A 62 -18.80 -5.84 -15.08
C THR A 62 -18.35 -6.84 -14.04
N ILE A 63 -17.27 -7.56 -14.31
CA ILE A 63 -16.60 -8.38 -13.31
C ILE A 63 -15.45 -7.54 -12.77
N GLU A 64 -15.48 -7.28 -11.49
CA GLU A 64 -14.47 -6.47 -10.82
C GLU A 64 -13.72 -7.29 -9.78
N ARG A 65 -12.43 -7.01 -9.68
CA ARG A 65 -11.58 -7.57 -8.63
C ARG A 65 -11.83 -6.85 -7.33
N ARG A 66 -12.18 -7.59 -6.29
CA ARG A 66 -12.46 -7.09 -4.95
C ARG A 66 -11.55 -7.74 -3.92
N LEU A 67 -11.40 -7.10 -2.77
CA LEU A 67 -10.62 -7.59 -1.64
C LEU A 67 -11.38 -8.72 -0.92
N SER A 68 -10.74 -9.87 -0.77
CA SER A 68 -11.19 -10.93 0.13
C SER A 68 -10.92 -10.53 1.59
N VAL A 69 -11.92 -9.96 2.25
CA VAL A 69 -11.79 -9.53 3.66
C VAL A 69 -11.48 -10.71 4.56
N THR A 70 -12.04 -11.88 4.29
CA THR A 70 -11.76 -13.11 5.05
C THR A 70 -10.29 -13.51 4.92
N ALA A 71 -9.75 -13.50 3.71
CA ALA A 71 -8.34 -13.84 3.49
C ALA A 71 -7.39 -12.81 4.11
N LEU A 72 -7.74 -11.52 4.08
CA LEU A 72 -7.00 -10.48 4.78
C LEU A 72 -6.96 -10.73 6.29
N VAL A 73 -8.12 -10.99 6.88
CA VAL A 73 -8.25 -11.28 8.32
C VAL A 73 -7.47 -12.52 8.71
N ASP A 74 -7.62 -13.62 7.96
CA ASP A 74 -6.88 -14.86 8.21
C ASP A 74 -5.38 -14.66 8.10
N ARG A 75 -4.89 -13.85 7.14
CA ARG A 75 -3.48 -13.52 6.98
C ARG A 75 -2.92 -12.77 8.18
N ILE A 76 -3.68 -11.82 8.73
CA ILE A 76 -3.27 -11.08 9.93
C ILE A 76 -3.26 -11.99 11.16
N VAL A 77 -4.24 -12.88 11.31
CA VAL A 77 -4.26 -13.86 12.41
C VAL A 77 -3.10 -14.84 12.31
N ASP A 78 -2.77 -15.32 11.11
CA ASP A 78 -1.60 -16.17 10.88
C ASP A 78 -0.29 -15.47 11.28
N LEU A 79 -0.16 -14.18 10.92
CA LEU A 79 0.97 -13.36 11.35
C LEU A 79 1.05 -13.27 12.88
N MET A 80 -0.08 -13.03 13.55
CA MET A 80 -0.12 -12.96 15.02
C MET A 80 0.34 -14.27 15.66
N LEU A 81 -0.17 -15.40 15.16
CA LEU A 81 0.19 -16.73 15.67
C LEU A 81 1.66 -17.07 15.43
N GLU A 82 2.18 -16.75 14.24
CA GLU A 82 3.60 -16.95 13.92
C GLU A 82 4.50 -16.11 14.84
N ARG A 83 4.11 -14.88 15.14
CA ARG A 83 4.83 -14.02 16.08
C ARG A 83 4.76 -14.54 17.51
N GLU A 84 3.61 -15.02 17.94
CA GLU A 84 3.45 -15.66 19.25
C GLU A 84 4.31 -16.92 19.41
N HIS A 85 4.45 -17.70 18.34
CA HIS A 85 5.39 -18.84 18.29
C HIS A 85 6.85 -18.42 18.54
N ARG A 86 7.18 -17.17 18.19
CA ARG A 86 8.50 -16.57 18.41
C ARG A 86 8.56 -15.74 19.70
N GLU A 87 7.59 -15.90 20.59
CA GLU A 87 7.47 -15.14 21.84
C GLU A 87 7.34 -13.61 21.63
N GLN A 88 6.87 -13.19 20.44
CA GLN A 88 6.65 -11.80 20.06
C GLN A 88 5.16 -11.49 20.07
N TYR A 89 4.64 -11.08 21.20
CA TYR A 89 3.19 -10.87 21.44
C TYR A 89 2.68 -9.50 20.98
N TYR A 90 3.39 -8.81 20.13
CA TYR A 90 3.11 -7.45 19.66
C TYR A 90 3.36 -7.32 18.16
N GLY A 91 2.78 -6.30 17.54
CA GLY A 91 3.04 -6.01 16.14
C GLY A 91 2.22 -4.87 15.57
N THR A 92 2.61 -4.43 14.37
CA THR A 92 1.92 -3.43 13.57
C THR A 92 1.62 -3.96 12.18
N VAL A 93 0.40 -3.71 11.72
CA VAL A 93 -0.06 -3.98 10.36
C VAL A 93 -0.46 -2.66 9.73
N VAL A 94 0.08 -2.35 8.57
CA VAL A 94 -0.23 -1.12 7.83
C VAL A 94 -1.14 -1.47 6.64
N LEU A 95 -2.22 -0.73 6.50
CA LEU A 95 -3.21 -0.87 5.44
C LEU A 95 -3.35 0.46 4.70
N ALA A 96 -3.31 0.43 3.37
CA ALA A 96 -3.64 1.62 2.58
C ALA A 96 -5.15 1.86 2.60
N GLU A 97 -5.59 3.11 2.78
CA GLU A 97 -7.02 3.49 2.72
C GLU A 97 -7.70 3.07 1.42
N GLY A 98 -6.94 3.02 0.32
CA GLY A 98 -7.41 2.59 -0.99
C GLY A 98 -7.94 1.16 -1.06
N LEU A 99 -7.58 0.31 -0.10
CA LEU A 99 -8.19 -1.02 0.04
C LEU A 99 -9.70 -0.94 0.29
N SER A 100 -10.20 0.17 0.84
CA SER A 100 -11.62 0.40 1.07
C SER A 100 -12.41 0.48 -0.25
N GLU A 101 -11.81 0.99 -1.34
CA GLU A 101 -12.46 1.00 -2.66
C GLU A 101 -12.58 -0.40 -3.28
N LEU A 102 -11.76 -1.33 -2.82
CA LEU A 102 -11.75 -2.72 -3.27
C LEU A 102 -12.60 -3.65 -2.40
N LEU A 103 -13.29 -3.13 -1.39
CA LEU A 103 -14.20 -3.95 -0.59
C LEU A 103 -15.36 -4.49 -1.45
N PRO A 104 -15.92 -5.66 -1.10
CA PRO A 104 -17.12 -6.18 -1.74
C PRO A 104 -18.28 -5.18 -1.70
N GLN A 105 -19.14 -5.18 -2.72
CA GLN A 105 -20.24 -4.21 -2.86
C GLN A 105 -21.15 -4.16 -1.63
N ASN A 106 -21.42 -5.30 -1.02
CA ASN A 106 -22.22 -5.37 0.20
C ASN A 106 -21.63 -4.59 1.38
N ALA A 107 -20.30 -4.53 1.47
CA ALA A 107 -19.60 -3.73 2.49
C ALA A 107 -19.58 -2.23 2.15
N LEU A 108 -19.78 -1.88 0.88
CA LEU A 108 -19.81 -0.51 0.38
C LEU A 108 -21.22 0.11 0.40
N LEU A 109 -22.26 -0.69 0.68
CA LEU A 109 -23.64 -0.21 0.74
C LEU A 109 -23.82 0.79 1.89
N GLY A 110 -24.41 1.94 1.56
CA GLY A 110 -24.67 2.99 2.55
C GLY A 110 -23.47 3.91 2.88
N MET A 111 -22.31 3.69 2.27
CA MET A 111 -21.18 4.60 2.44
C MET A 111 -21.44 5.95 1.74
N PRO A 112 -21.07 7.07 2.40
CA PRO A 112 -21.19 8.40 1.80
C PRO A 112 -20.28 8.51 0.56
N ARG A 113 -20.80 9.15 -0.48
CA ARG A 113 -20.07 9.41 -1.73
C ARG A 113 -19.82 10.90 -1.90
N ASP A 114 -18.78 11.23 -2.63
CA ASP A 114 -18.50 12.60 -3.05
C ASP A 114 -19.37 13.02 -4.24
N GLU A 115 -19.21 14.28 -4.70
CA GLU A 115 -19.94 14.86 -5.82
C GLU A 115 -19.71 14.10 -7.16
N HIS A 116 -18.62 13.33 -7.22
CA HIS A 116 -18.25 12.53 -8.39
C HIS A 116 -18.67 11.06 -8.25
N GLY A 117 -19.40 10.71 -7.18
CA GLY A 117 -19.86 9.34 -6.93
C GLY A 117 -18.81 8.41 -6.30
N HIS A 118 -17.62 8.88 -6.00
CA HIS A 118 -16.60 8.09 -5.32
C HIS A 118 -16.90 8.00 -3.83
N ILE A 119 -16.53 6.88 -3.24
CA ILE A 119 -16.64 6.67 -1.78
C ILE A 119 -15.76 7.68 -1.06
N ARG A 120 -16.33 8.33 -0.04
CA ARG A 120 -15.56 9.18 0.88
C ARG A 120 -14.75 8.29 1.82
N LEU A 121 -13.51 7.98 1.46
CA LEU A 121 -12.64 7.09 2.24
C LEU A 121 -12.46 7.57 3.68
N SER A 122 -12.35 8.88 3.90
CA SER A 122 -12.23 9.46 5.25
C SER A 122 -13.44 9.24 6.17
N ALA A 123 -14.58 8.81 5.62
CA ALA A 123 -15.77 8.48 6.41
C ALA A 123 -15.86 6.98 6.76
N PHE A 124 -14.92 6.18 6.26
CA PHE A 124 -14.86 4.75 6.53
C PHE A 124 -13.58 4.42 7.29
N ASP A 125 -13.72 3.78 8.42
CA ASP A 125 -12.59 3.33 9.24
C ASP A 125 -12.26 1.87 8.92
N LEU A 126 -11.42 1.69 7.87
CA LEU A 126 -10.93 0.37 7.45
C LEU A 126 -10.18 -0.31 8.59
N ALA A 127 -9.32 0.43 9.27
CA ALA A 127 -8.51 -0.12 10.36
C ALA A 127 -9.37 -0.66 11.49
N LYS A 128 -10.45 0.05 11.84
CA LYS A 128 -11.43 -0.41 12.84
C LYS A 128 -12.13 -1.68 12.38
N MET A 129 -12.67 -1.68 11.16
CA MET A 129 -13.40 -2.83 10.62
C MET A 129 -12.52 -4.08 10.59
N VAL A 130 -11.27 -3.95 10.14
CA VAL A 130 -10.30 -5.05 10.10
C VAL A 130 -9.93 -5.49 11.53
N SER A 131 -9.65 -4.55 12.42
CA SER A 131 -9.32 -4.83 13.83
C SER A 131 -10.39 -5.66 14.52
N ASP A 132 -11.66 -5.26 14.39
CA ASP A 132 -12.80 -5.96 15.01
C ASP A 132 -12.92 -7.40 14.46
N ARG A 133 -12.78 -7.59 13.14
CA ARG A 133 -12.84 -8.92 12.50
C ARG A 133 -11.65 -9.81 12.85
N VAL A 134 -10.45 -9.24 12.91
CA VAL A 134 -9.24 -9.97 13.32
C VAL A 134 -9.37 -10.43 14.77
N GLN A 135 -9.89 -9.60 15.65
CA GLN A 135 -10.10 -9.94 17.06
C GLN A 135 -11.07 -11.13 17.21
N THR A 136 -12.21 -11.08 16.51
CA THR A 136 -13.18 -12.19 16.48
C THR A 136 -12.52 -13.46 15.94
N ARG A 137 -11.84 -13.37 14.80
CA ARG A 137 -11.22 -14.52 14.15
C ARG A 137 -10.08 -15.13 14.97
N TYR A 138 -9.31 -14.29 15.67
CA TYR A 138 -8.28 -14.76 16.60
C TYR A 138 -8.90 -15.52 17.79
N GLU A 139 -10.00 -15.02 18.36
CA GLU A 139 -10.74 -15.69 19.44
C GLU A 139 -11.32 -17.03 18.97
N GLU A 140 -11.92 -17.10 17.78
CA GLU A 140 -12.40 -18.35 17.18
C GLU A 140 -11.30 -19.42 17.04
N ARG A 141 -10.09 -19.01 16.61
CA ARG A 141 -9.00 -19.95 16.35
C ARG A 141 -8.21 -20.37 17.60
N THR A 142 -8.20 -19.55 18.63
CA THR A 142 -7.33 -19.77 19.79
C THR A 142 -8.07 -19.95 21.11
N GLY A 143 -9.35 -19.62 21.17
CA GLY A 143 -10.11 -19.52 22.41
C GLY A 143 -9.69 -18.37 23.35
N ARG A 144 -8.76 -17.51 22.89
CA ARG A 144 -8.18 -16.40 23.69
C ARG A 144 -8.58 -15.07 23.09
N ARG A 145 -8.77 -14.08 23.95
CA ARG A 145 -8.99 -12.70 23.53
C ARG A 145 -7.68 -11.95 23.42
N LYS A 146 -7.50 -11.24 22.31
CA LYS A 146 -6.37 -10.35 22.09
C LYS A 146 -6.88 -8.95 21.76
N LYS A 147 -6.44 -7.95 22.52
CA LYS A 147 -6.81 -6.57 22.24
C LYS A 147 -6.02 -6.06 21.06
N LEU A 148 -6.71 -5.70 19.99
CA LEU A 148 -6.18 -4.94 18.87
C LEU A 148 -6.59 -3.48 19.00
N ARG A 149 -5.72 -2.59 18.58
CA ARG A 149 -6.00 -1.16 18.46
C ARG A 149 -5.98 -0.79 16.99
N HIS A 150 -6.76 0.19 16.62
CA HIS A 150 -6.77 0.75 15.26
C HIS A 150 -6.44 2.22 15.32
N ILE A 151 -5.86 2.73 14.26
CA ILE A 151 -5.53 4.14 14.09
C ILE A 151 -5.50 4.50 12.61
N GLN A 152 -6.07 5.66 12.27
CA GLN A 152 -5.91 6.28 10.97
C GLN A 152 -4.82 7.33 11.06
N LEU A 153 -3.77 7.18 10.24
CA LEU A 153 -2.72 8.17 10.08
C LEU A 153 -3.11 9.13 8.96
N GLY A 154 -3.38 10.35 9.32
CA GLY A 154 -3.70 11.43 8.41
C GLY A 154 -2.45 12.20 7.96
N TYR A 155 -2.54 13.53 7.99
CA TYR A 155 -1.47 14.42 7.54
C TYR A 155 -0.18 14.30 8.35
N GLU A 156 -0.22 13.84 9.59
CA GLU A 156 0.95 13.59 10.43
C GLU A 156 1.96 12.63 9.78
N SER A 157 1.51 11.77 8.90
CA SER A 157 2.39 10.89 8.11
C SER A 157 3.15 11.62 6.99
N ARG A 158 2.82 12.91 6.73
CA ARG A 158 3.40 13.75 5.67
C ARG A 158 3.86 15.13 6.14
N CYS A 159 3.71 15.44 7.41
CA CYS A 159 3.97 16.78 7.96
C CYS A 159 5.21 16.84 8.86
N ALA A 160 6.14 15.91 8.72
CA ALA A 160 7.42 15.99 9.40
C ALA A 160 8.27 17.14 8.83
N PRO A 161 9.14 17.77 9.63
CA PRO A 161 10.14 18.68 9.11
C PRO A 161 11.00 17.99 8.05
N PRO A 162 11.35 18.69 6.95
CA PRO A 162 12.16 18.11 5.88
C PRO A 162 13.56 17.76 6.39
N HIS A 163 14.07 16.63 5.98
CA HIS A 163 15.46 16.27 6.19
C HIS A 163 16.32 16.69 4.98
N ALA A 164 17.64 16.47 5.04
CA ALA A 164 18.58 16.96 4.03
C ALA A 164 18.23 16.51 2.60
N PHE A 165 17.79 15.27 2.42
CA PHE A 165 17.39 14.77 1.09
C PHE A 165 16.15 15.47 0.54
N ASP A 166 15.15 15.76 1.38
CA ASP A 166 13.96 16.50 0.96
C ASP A 166 14.32 17.91 0.48
N VAL A 167 15.24 18.56 1.20
CA VAL A 167 15.73 19.90 0.83
C VAL A 167 16.46 19.87 -0.51
N MET A 168 17.37 18.90 -0.71
CA MET A 168 18.08 18.74 -1.97
C MET A 168 17.12 18.44 -3.14
N LEU A 169 16.18 17.54 -2.95
CA LEU A 169 15.17 17.17 -3.95
C LEU A 169 14.30 18.39 -4.33
N ALA A 170 13.76 19.09 -3.35
CA ALA A 170 12.93 20.26 -3.59
C ALA A 170 13.71 21.39 -4.27
N SER A 171 14.97 21.61 -3.88
CA SER A 171 15.85 22.59 -4.53
C SER A 171 16.11 22.22 -6.00
N GLN A 172 16.40 20.96 -6.28
CA GLN A 172 16.64 20.49 -7.65
C GLN A 172 15.39 20.61 -8.51
N LEU A 173 14.21 20.26 -7.99
CA LEU A 173 12.94 20.44 -8.70
C LEU A 173 12.64 21.93 -8.98
N GLY A 174 12.93 22.82 -8.01
CA GLY A 174 12.76 24.26 -8.18
C GLY A 174 13.68 24.84 -9.25
N ILE A 175 14.96 24.46 -9.23
CA ILE A 175 15.95 24.85 -10.26
C ILE A 175 15.51 24.29 -11.62
N GLY A 176 15.05 23.03 -11.65
CA GLY A 176 14.53 22.40 -12.87
C GLY A 176 13.36 23.16 -13.47
N ALA A 177 12.42 23.64 -12.63
CA ALA A 177 11.30 24.44 -13.11
C ALA A 177 11.76 25.77 -13.71
N PHE A 178 12.72 26.46 -13.07
CA PHE A 178 13.31 27.67 -13.61
C PHE A 178 13.99 27.42 -14.96
N ARG A 179 14.81 26.37 -15.06
CA ARG A 179 15.51 26.00 -16.29
C ARG A 179 14.53 25.65 -17.42
N ALA A 180 13.52 24.85 -17.12
CA ALA A 180 12.49 24.50 -18.10
C ALA A 180 11.83 25.74 -18.72
N LEU A 181 11.41 26.70 -17.88
CA LEU A 181 10.66 27.87 -18.34
C LEU A 181 11.56 28.94 -18.95
N VAL A 182 12.74 29.19 -18.36
CA VAL A 182 13.57 30.35 -18.73
C VAL A 182 14.69 30.00 -19.71
N GLU A 183 15.39 28.86 -19.49
CA GLU A 183 16.52 28.48 -20.32
C GLU A 183 16.07 27.67 -21.55
N GLU A 184 15.16 26.70 -21.35
CA GLU A 184 14.73 25.76 -22.39
C GLU A 184 13.40 26.15 -23.05
N GLN A 185 12.70 27.16 -22.50
CA GLN A 185 11.43 27.68 -22.99
C GLN A 185 10.36 26.58 -23.15
N LEU A 186 10.37 25.59 -22.25
CA LEU A 186 9.38 24.50 -22.21
C LEU A 186 8.14 24.95 -21.47
N ASP A 187 6.96 24.61 -22.01
CA ASP A 187 5.67 24.67 -21.35
C ASP A 187 5.02 23.29 -21.33
N GLY A 188 3.98 23.09 -20.52
CA GLY A 188 3.23 21.84 -20.49
C GLY A 188 4.05 20.63 -20.04
N HIS A 189 5.12 20.82 -19.27
CA HIS A 189 5.98 19.76 -18.76
C HIS A 189 5.96 19.69 -17.24
N MET A 190 6.02 18.49 -16.72
CA MET A 190 6.31 18.20 -15.32
C MET A 190 7.83 18.05 -15.14
N VAL A 191 8.39 18.73 -14.15
CA VAL A 191 9.78 18.51 -13.73
C VAL A 191 9.85 17.27 -12.86
N SER A 192 10.77 16.37 -13.17
CA SER A 192 11.05 15.15 -12.42
C SER A 192 12.57 14.98 -12.28
N VAL A 193 12.96 14.07 -11.40
CA VAL A 193 14.36 13.70 -11.18
C VAL A 193 14.51 12.18 -11.16
N SER A 194 15.69 11.72 -11.55
CA SER A 194 16.10 10.31 -11.40
C SER A 194 17.60 10.21 -11.08
N GLY A 195 18.10 9.02 -10.84
CA GLY A 195 19.51 8.78 -10.60
C GLY A 195 20.09 9.66 -9.48
N GLN A 196 21.09 10.48 -9.83
CA GLN A 196 21.74 11.42 -8.91
C GLN A 196 21.08 12.82 -8.95
N LEU A 197 19.76 12.87 -8.92
CA LEU A 197 18.94 14.06 -9.09
C LEU A 197 19.03 14.68 -10.50
N ASP A 198 19.25 13.84 -11.51
CA ASP A 198 19.22 14.27 -12.91
C ASP A 198 17.82 14.73 -13.31
N LEU A 199 17.74 15.92 -13.90
CA LEU A 199 16.49 16.54 -14.29
C LEU A 199 15.88 15.91 -15.52
N HIS A 200 14.58 15.66 -15.50
CA HIS A 200 13.77 15.21 -16.60
C HIS A 200 12.54 16.08 -16.76
N TYR A 201 12.21 16.43 -17.98
CA TYR A 201 11.01 17.17 -18.35
C TYR A 201 10.04 16.23 -19.04
N VAL A 202 8.93 15.94 -18.38
CA VAL A 202 7.91 15.00 -18.85
C VAL A 202 6.69 15.78 -19.34
N GLU A 203 6.38 15.68 -20.63
CA GLU A 203 5.18 16.33 -21.20
C GLU A 203 3.91 15.89 -20.48
N PHE A 204 3.01 16.81 -20.18
CA PHE A 204 1.73 16.48 -19.54
C PHE A 204 0.91 15.50 -20.36
N SER A 205 1.01 15.54 -21.69
CA SER A 205 0.38 14.58 -22.59
C SER A 205 0.76 13.13 -22.31
N LYS A 206 1.96 12.88 -21.76
CA LYS A 206 2.44 11.55 -21.37
C LYS A 206 1.98 11.10 -19.98
N LEU A 207 1.41 12.03 -19.21
CA LEU A 207 0.92 11.78 -17.86
C LEU A 207 -0.59 11.59 -17.80
N ILE A 208 -1.28 11.77 -18.92
CA ILE A 208 -2.73 11.73 -19.01
C ILE A 208 -3.12 10.58 -19.95
N ASN A 209 -4.06 9.77 -19.52
CA ASN A 209 -4.71 8.82 -20.40
C ASN A 209 -5.54 9.59 -21.43
N PRO A 210 -5.26 9.48 -22.74
CA PRO A 210 -5.92 10.28 -23.77
C PRO A 210 -7.40 9.98 -23.94
N GLN A 211 -7.89 8.84 -23.47
CA GLN A 211 -9.28 8.42 -23.57
C GLN A 211 -10.12 8.92 -22.39
N THR A 212 -9.55 8.91 -21.18
CA THR A 212 -10.25 9.29 -19.95
C THR A 212 -9.94 10.71 -19.50
N LEU A 213 -8.91 11.34 -20.04
CA LEU A 213 -8.34 12.63 -19.62
C LEU A 213 -7.96 12.67 -18.12
N LEU A 214 -7.77 11.51 -17.53
CA LEU A 214 -7.32 11.37 -16.15
C LEU A 214 -5.82 11.12 -16.12
N THR A 215 -5.17 11.62 -15.07
CA THR A 215 -3.75 11.39 -14.83
C THR A 215 -3.51 9.90 -14.57
N ASP A 216 -2.52 9.33 -15.24
CA ASP A 216 -2.08 7.97 -14.99
C ASP A 216 -1.45 7.87 -13.59
N VAL A 217 -1.90 6.89 -12.84
CA VAL A 217 -1.40 6.62 -11.50
C VAL A 217 -0.19 5.69 -11.60
N ARG A 218 0.93 6.12 -11.01
CA ARG A 218 2.09 5.27 -10.86
C ARG A 218 1.88 4.32 -9.68
N TYR A 219 1.62 3.07 -9.98
CA TYR A 219 1.49 2.00 -8.99
C TYR A 219 2.84 1.45 -8.55
N ILE A 220 2.86 0.81 -7.38
CA ILE A 220 3.99 -0.02 -6.96
C ILE A 220 3.99 -1.27 -7.85
N GLU A 221 5.07 -1.48 -8.56
CA GLU A 221 5.23 -2.68 -9.38
C GLU A 221 5.48 -3.89 -8.48
N THR A 222 4.54 -4.85 -8.51
CA THR A 222 4.64 -6.09 -7.76
C THR A 222 5.86 -6.89 -8.22
N GLY A 223 6.75 -7.24 -7.28
CA GLY A 223 8.00 -7.93 -7.57
C GLY A 223 9.18 -6.99 -7.87
N SER A 224 8.98 -5.66 -7.94
CA SER A 224 10.10 -4.70 -7.95
C SER A 224 10.94 -4.79 -6.68
N ASP A 225 12.14 -4.23 -6.70
CA ASP A 225 13.01 -4.24 -5.53
C ASP A 225 12.42 -3.48 -4.35
N PHE A 226 11.70 -2.39 -4.62
CA PHE A 226 10.97 -1.65 -3.56
C PHE A 226 9.86 -2.50 -2.93
N HIS A 227 9.06 -3.19 -3.74
CA HIS A 227 8.04 -4.12 -3.24
C HIS A 227 8.67 -5.26 -2.45
N ARG A 228 9.76 -5.85 -2.96
CA ARG A 228 10.50 -6.94 -2.30
C ARG A 228 11.09 -6.50 -0.96
N LEU A 229 11.62 -5.27 -0.87
CA LEU A 229 12.17 -4.74 0.38
C LEU A 229 11.14 -4.84 1.51
N ALA A 230 9.91 -4.36 1.28
CA ALA A 230 8.84 -4.47 2.28
C ALA A 230 8.56 -5.93 2.66
N ARG A 231 8.45 -6.81 1.64
CA ARG A 231 8.20 -8.25 1.87
C ARG A 231 9.31 -8.94 2.68
N PHE A 232 10.57 -8.50 2.54
CA PHE A 232 11.67 -9.03 3.34
C PHE A 232 11.63 -8.58 4.80
N LEU A 233 11.13 -7.38 5.06
CA LEU A 233 11.03 -6.82 6.41
C LEU A 233 9.82 -7.34 7.19
N GLU A 234 8.83 -7.87 6.50
CA GLU A 234 7.63 -8.42 7.13
C GLU A 234 7.90 -9.71 7.92
N THR A 235 7.01 -10.01 8.85
CA THR A 235 6.98 -11.31 9.51
C THR A 235 6.56 -12.39 8.51
N ARG A 236 7.44 -13.33 8.23
CA ARG A 236 7.15 -14.46 7.34
C ARG A 236 6.19 -15.43 8.03
N THR A 237 5.07 -15.69 7.38
CA THR A 237 4.12 -16.75 7.77
C THR A 237 4.35 -17.95 6.86
N GLY A 238 3.93 -19.14 7.28
CA GLY A 238 4.06 -20.37 6.47
C GLY A 238 3.23 -20.36 5.18
N ARG A 239 2.30 -19.41 5.02
CA ARG A 239 1.60 -19.17 3.75
C ARG A 239 2.57 -18.55 2.75
N ARG A 240 2.79 -19.22 1.63
CA ARG A 240 3.51 -18.64 0.50
C ARG A 240 2.68 -17.48 -0.05
N PHE A 241 3.19 -16.25 0.10
CA PHE A 241 2.83 -15.20 -0.84
C PHE A 241 3.16 -15.72 -2.23
N GLY A 242 2.38 -15.44 -3.25
CA GLY A 242 2.60 -15.91 -4.62
C GLY A 242 3.97 -15.58 -5.23
N TRP A 243 4.89 -15.10 -4.41
CA TRP A 243 6.29 -14.89 -4.69
C TRP A 243 7.12 -15.96 -3.94
N SER A 244 7.54 -16.99 -4.66
CA SER A 244 8.67 -17.81 -4.25
C SER A 244 9.93 -17.03 -4.59
N PRO A 245 10.87 -16.86 -3.64
CA PRO A 245 12.20 -16.41 -4.02
C PRO A 245 12.81 -17.49 -4.90
N GLY A 246 12.60 -17.34 -6.20
CA GLY A 246 13.36 -18.07 -7.23
C GLY A 246 14.78 -17.54 -7.28
N LEU A 247 15.50 -17.58 -6.18
CA LEU A 247 16.94 -17.53 -6.17
C LEU A 247 17.43 -18.93 -6.61
N ARG A 248 17.21 -19.24 -7.88
CA ARG A 248 18.21 -20.00 -8.59
C ARG A 248 19.25 -18.98 -9.04
N LEU A 249 20.26 -18.80 -8.24
CA LEU A 249 21.58 -18.52 -8.75
C LEU A 249 21.92 -19.76 -9.57
N GLU A 250 21.60 -19.75 -10.86
CA GLU A 250 22.25 -20.68 -11.78
C GLU A 250 23.74 -20.32 -11.70
N PRO A 251 24.61 -21.26 -11.40
CA PRO A 251 26.03 -20.98 -11.43
C PRO A 251 26.34 -20.49 -12.84
N GLU A 252 26.98 -19.32 -12.95
CA GLU A 252 27.59 -18.88 -14.19
C GLU A 252 28.40 -20.03 -14.72
N THR A 253 27.96 -20.61 -15.82
CA THR A 253 28.81 -21.57 -16.59
C THR A 253 29.96 -20.76 -17.11
N GLU A 254 31.11 -20.91 -16.47
CA GLU A 254 32.39 -20.44 -17.00
C GLU A 254 32.48 -20.89 -18.47
N LYS A 255 32.51 -19.93 -19.38
CA LYS A 255 32.89 -20.21 -20.77
C LYS A 255 34.33 -20.69 -20.74
N PRO A 256 34.66 -21.81 -21.37
CA PRO A 256 36.04 -22.21 -21.50
C PRO A 256 36.84 -21.16 -22.27
N PRO A 257 38.10 -20.89 -21.89
CA PRO A 257 38.96 -19.96 -22.62
C PRO A 257 39.24 -20.50 -24.02
N GLU A 258 39.11 -19.59 -25.02
CA GLU A 258 39.65 -19.83 -26.38
C GLU A 258 41.16 -19.77 -26.39
#